data_aedb793db807d3da58da086d962cce45
#
_entry.id   aedb793db807d3da58da086d962cce45
#
_cell.length_a   1.000
_cell.length_b   1.000
_cell.length_c   1.000
_cell.angle_alpha   90.00
_cell.angle_beta   90.00
_cell.angle_gamma   90.00
#
_symmetry.space_group_name_H-M   'P 1'
#
loop_
_entity.id
_entity.type
_entity.pdbx_description
1 polymer ?
#
loop_
_entity_poly.entity_id
_entity_poly.type
_entity_poly.pdbx_seq_one_letter_code
_entity_poly.pdbx_strand_id
1 'polypeptide(L)'
;MTHPLTLLMTTAAAFAMATTQVPSSRPAAPPQRILFIGNSLTYFQEGIYTHLEKMGATATPPRTIQADKAVFGGQYLKTLWEKYPEPRQAIAKGYDAVVLQEDLPETTVADFREYARRFVGDIRKSGARPVLLMAWAYQRLGWISMAQIADAHRAAGEELGVDVAPVGLAWERVARERPDLDLLIQDREHPSLYGTYLATAVVYATIFNASPVESSYVPAGIPAAPAEVLRRAAWDSVQAYRRR
;
A
#
# COMPACT_ATOMS: atom_id res chain seq x y z
N MET A 1 -9.55 89.81 31.69
CA MET A 1 -10.49 88.86 32.27
C MET A 1 -10.69 87.78 31.21
N THR A 2 -9.95 86.69 31.32
CA THR A 2 -9.93 85.60 30.32
C THR A 2 -10.41 84.35 31.01
N HIS A 3 -11.52 83.80 30.50
CA HIS A 3 -12.03 82.49 30.95
C HIS A 3 -11.40 81.35 30.11
N PRO A 4 -10.96 80.22 30.71
CA PRO A 4 -10.53 79.07 29.95
C PRO A 4 -11.73 78.14 29.61
N LEU A 5 -11.81 77.76 28.35
CA LEU A 5 -12.70 76.70 27.87
C LEU A 5 -12.13 75.31 28.28
N THR A 6 -12.94 74.55 29.00
CA THR A 6 -12.63 73.16 29.34
C THR A 6 -13.19 72.24 28.22
N LEU A 7 -12.28 71.54 27.56
CA LEU A 7 -12.61 70.54 26.51
C LEU A 7 -12.83 69.18 27.18
N LEU A 8 -14.08 68.63 27.08
CA LEU A 8 -14.42 67.29 27.51
C LEU A 8 -14.06 66.31 26.37
N MET A 9 -13.10 65.42 26.59
CA MET A 9 -12.84 64.28 25.72
C MET A 9 -13.71 63.11 26.16
N THR A 10 -14.64 62.69 25.28
CA THR A 10 -15.40 61.46 25.42
C THR A 10 -14.64 60.32 24.72
N THR A 11 -14.13 59.37 25.52
CA THR A 11 -13.53 58.13 25.02
C THR A 11 -14.63 57.11 24.66
N ALA A 12 -14.80 56.82 23.38
CA ALA A 12 -15.64 55.73 22.92
C ALA A 12 -14.87 54.38 23.02
N ALA A 13 -15.31 53.49 23.90
CA ALA A 13 -14.79 52.15 24.00
C ALA A 13 -15.41 51.28 22.88
N ALA A 14 -14.58 50.85 21.92
CA ALA A 14 -15.00 49.89 20.89
C ALA A 14 -14.97 48.47 21.47
N PHE A 15 -16.13 47.87 21.61
CA PHE A 15 -16.28 46.45 21.95
C PHE A 15 -16.00 45.60 20.67
N ALA A 16 -14.85 44.96 20.62
CA ALA A 16 -14.55 43.96 19.59
C ALA A 16 -15.31 42.66 19.89
N MET A 17 -16.34 42.36 19.11
CA MET A 17 -16.99 41.05 19.15
C MET A 17 -16.05 40.02 18.48
N ALA A 18 -15.47 39.14 19.30
CA ALA A 18 -14.76 37.96 18.80
C ALA A 18 -15.76 36.97 18.21
N THR A 19 -15.79 36.87 16.89
CA THR A 19 -16.52 35.83 16.20
C THR A 19 -15.78 34.51 16.38
N THR A 20 -16.30 33.63 17.26
CA THR A 20 -15.86 32.23 17.36
C THR A 20 -16.22 31.54 16.06
N GLN A 21 -15.24 31.34 15.16
CA GLN A 21 -15.38 30.43 14.01
C GLN A 21 -15.55 29.01 14.52
N VAL A 22 -16.76 28.47 14.38
CA VAL A 22 -17.03 27.05 14.53
C VAL A 22 -16.24 26.33 13.42
N PRO A 23 -15.35 25.37 13.72
CA PRO A 23 -14.65 24.64 12.69
C PRO A 23 -15.69 23.90 11.83
N SER A 24 -15.76 24.25 10.55
CA SER A 24 -16.57 23.55 9.56
C SER A 24 -16.03 22.13 9.47
N SER A 25 -16.72 21.15 10.04
CA SER A 25 -16.42 19.74 9.87
C SER A 25 -16.72 19.36 8.41
N ARG A 26 -15.69 19.40 7.57
CA ARG A 26 -15.79 18.86 6.22
C ARG A 26 -16.21 17.38 6.36
N PRO A 27 -17.25 16.93 5.63
CA PRO A 27 -17.62 15.52 5.65
C PRO A 27 -16.38 14.65 5.38
N ALA A 28 -16.19 13.60 6.15
CA ALA A 28 -15.08 12.66 5.91
C ALA A 28 -15.20 12.13 4.47
N ALA A 29 -14.07 12.10 3.76
CA ALA A 29 -14.04 11.49 2.43
C ALA A 29 -14.49 10.02 2.54
N PRO A 30 -15.23 9.49 1.55
CA PRO A 30 -15.64 8.09 1.58
C PRO A 30 -14.41 7.18 1.69
N PRO A 31 -14.54 5.99 2.33
CA PRO A 31 -13.42 5.07 2.47
C PRO A 31 -12.93 4.63 1.09
N GLN A 32 -11.61 4.53 0.94
CA GLN A 32 -11.01 3.96 -0.26
C GLN A 32 -11.10 2.43 -0.18
N ARG A 33 -11.79 1.82 -1.13
CA ARG A 33 -12.01 0.37 -1.19
C ARG A 33 -10.91 -0.29 -2.03
N ILE A 34 -10.21 -1.26 -1.44
CA ILE A 34 -9.09 -1.95 -2.08
C ILE A 34 -9.32 -3.46 -1.99
N LEU A 35 -9.26 -4.15 -3.12
CA LEU A 35 -9.33 -5.61 -3.17
C LEU A 35 -7.94 -6.20 -3.36
N PHE A 36 -7.64 -7.26 -2.59
CA PHE A 36 -6.44 -8.07 -2.77
C PHE A 36 -6.79 -9.42 -3.39
N ILE A 37 -6.12 -9.77 -4.49
CA ILE A 37 -6.23 -11.07 -5.16
C ILE A 37 -4.84 -11.69 -5.18
N GLY A 38 -4.71 -12.92 -4.69
CA GLY A 38 -3.42 -13.63 -4.63
C GLY A 38 -3.48 -14.86 -3.75
N ASN A 39 -2.37 -15.18 -3.11
CA ASN A 39 -2.22 -16.38 -2.30
C ASN A 39 -1.69 -16.10 -0.87
N SER A 40 -1.00 -17.08 -0.27
CA SER A 40 -0.46 -17.01 1.08
C SER A 40 0.51 -15.85 1.32
N LEU A 41 1.24 -15.42 0.31
CA LEU A 41 2.15 -14.27 0.40
C LEU A 41 1.40 -12.96 0.73
N THR A 42 0.09 -12.93 0.46
CA THR A 42 -0.78 -11.79 0.76
C THR A 42 -1.43 -11.87 2.14
N TYR A 43 -1.74 -13.08 2.64
CA TYR A 43 -2.54 -13.22 3.87
C TYR A 43 -1.77 -13.66 5.12
N PHE A 44 -0.49 -14.06 5.02
CA PHE A 44 0.29 -14.41 6.21
C PHE A 44 0.39 -13.23 7.18
N GLN A 45 0.58 -13.52 8.48
CA GLN A 45 0.73 -12.50 9.55
C GLN A 45 -0.42 -11.47 9.54
N GLU A 46 -1.64 -11.90 9.62
CA GLU A 46 -2.88 -11.10 9.52
C GLU A 46 -3.15 -10.49 8.12
N GLY A 47 -2.22 -10.61 7.20
CA GLY A 47 -2.33 -10.16 5.81
C GLY A 47 -2.05 -8.68 5.59
N ILE A 48 -1.52 -8.40 4.40
CA ILE A 48 -1.19 -7.04 3.94
C ILE A 48 -2.40 -6.10 4.05
N TYR A 49 -3.60 -6.60 3.75
CA TYR A 49 -4.86 -5.83 3.75
C TYR A 49 -5.19 -5.29 5.16
N THR A 50 -5.07 -6.10 6.21
CA THR A 50 -5.34 -5.67 7.59
C THR A 50 -4.36 -4.59 8.07
N HIS A 51 -3.07 -4.79 7.76
CA HIS A 51 -2.05 -3.81 8.10
C HIS A 51 -2.18 -2.52 7.28
N LEU A 52 -2.65 -2.60 6.02
CA LEU A 52 -2.85 -1.44 5.16
C LEU A 52 -3.93 -0.51 5.72
N GLU A 53 -5.05 -1.05 6.23
CA GLU A 53 -6.09 -0.27 6.89
C GLU A 53 -5.54 0.48 8.11
N LYS A 54 -4.80 -0.22 8.97
CA LYS A 54 -4.19 0.35 10.18
C LYS A 54 -3.13 1.41 9.83
N MET A 55 -2.31 1.17 8.79
CA MET A 55 -1.32 2.12 8.31
C MET A 55 -1.97 3.39 7.74
N GLY A 56 -3.03 3.25 6.97
CA GLY A 56 -3.79 4.38 6.44
C GLY A 56 -4.43 5.22 7.54
N ALA A 57 -5.04 4.58 8.52
CA ALA A 57 -5.72 5.26 9.62
C ALA A 57 -4.80 6.16 10.46
N THR A 58 -3.50 5.84 10.51
CA THR A 58 -2.50 6.60 11.28
C THR A 58 -1.52 7.40 10.42
N ALA A 59 -1.75 7.47 9.11
CA ALA A 59 -0.96 8.28 8.19
C ALA A 59 -1.26 9.79 8.37
N THR A 60 -0.40 10.62 7.82
CA THR A 60 -0.58 12.08 7.80
C THR A 60 -0.66 12.58 6.35
N PRO A 61 -1.82 13.07 5.87
CA PRO A 61 -3.14 13.00 6.52
C PRO A 61 -3.70 11.58 6.62
N PRO A 62 -4.57 11.28 7.60
CA PRO A 62 -5.15 9.95 7.76
C PRO A 62 -6.05 9.59 6.57
N ARG A 63 -6.08 8.28 6.25
CA ARG A 63 -6.87 7.70 5.16
C ARG A 63 -7.77 6.60 5.71
N THR A 64 -9.06 6.69 5.44
CA THR A 64 -9.97 5.58 5.70
C THR A 64 -9.86 4.60 4.56
N ILE A 65 -9.36 3.39 4.84
CA ILE A 65 -9.19 2.31 3.86
C ILE A 65 -10.09 1.16 4.30
N GLN A 66 -10.80 0.58 3.35
CA GLN A 66 -11.53 -0.69 3.51
C GLN A 66 -10.90 -1.69 2.55
N ALA A 67 -10.24 -2.71 3.09
CA ALA A 67 -9.51 -3.69 2.32
C ALA A 67 -10.21 -5.06 2.37
N ASP A 68 -10.66 -5.52 1.21
CA ASP A 68 -11.24 -6.84 1.01
C ASP A 68 -10.23 -7.80 0.36
N LYS A 69 -10.52 -9.09 0.40
CA LYS A 69 -9.61 -10.12 -0.12
C LYS A 69 -10.36 -11.23 -0.86
N ALA A 70 -9.72 -11.73 -1.92
CA ALA A 70 -10.03 -12.99 -2.60
C ALA A 70 -8.70 -13.75 -2.77
N VAL A 71 -8.22 -14.37 -1.69
CA VAL A 71 -6.89 -14.98 -1.59
C VAL A 71 -7.01 -16.48 -1.27
N PHE A 72 -6.23 -17.30 -1.99
CA PHE A 72 -6.29 -18.76 -1.91
C PHE A 72 -4.88 -19.34 -1.81
N GLY A 73 -4.59 -20.10 -0.76
CA GLY A 73 -3.25 -20.65 -0.49
C GLY A 73 -2.72 -21.50 -1.64
N GLY A 74 -1.45 -21.29 -2.01
CA GLY A 74 -0.77 -22.05 -3.06
C GLY A 74 -1.35 -21.84 -4.46
N GLN A 75 -2.15 -20.79 -4.69
CA GLN A 75 -2.73 -20.54 -6.00
C GLN A 75 -2.04 -19.35 -6.67
N TYR A 76 -1.98 -19.38 -8.00
CA TYR A 76 -1.47 -18.32 -8.86
C TYR A 76 -2.56 -17.82 -9.82
N LEU A 77 -2.34 -16.71 -10.48
CA LEU A 77 -3.39 -16.01 -11.27
C LEU A 77 -4.09 -16.92 -12.28
N LYS A 78 -3.37 -17.84 -12.91
CA LYS A 78 -3.96 -18.82 -13.83
C LYS A 78 -5.04 -19.66 -13.15
N THR A 79 -4.71 -20.32 -12.04
CA THR A 79 -5.67 -21.16 -11.31
C THR A 79 -6.80 -20.37 -10.72
N LEU A 80 -6.53 -19.15 -10.23
CA LEU A 80 -7.56 -18.22 -9.74
C LEU A 80 -8.54 -17.85 -10.85
N TRP A 81 -8.04 -17.62 -12.07
CA TRP A 81 -8.90 -17.31 -13.21
C TRP A 81 -9.74 -18.49 -13.67
N GLU A 82 -9.13 -19.66 -13.78
CA GLU A 82 -9.75 -20.84 -14.42
C GLU A 82 -10.67 -21.62 -13.48
N LYS A 83 -10.34 -21.67 -12.18
CA LYS A 83 -10.99 -22.58 -11.23
C LYS A 83 -11.81 -21.88 -10.14
N TYR A 84 -11.55 -20.59 -9.89
CA TYR A 84 -12.17 -19.84 -8.79
C TYR A 84 -12.99 -18.66 -9.35
N PRO A 85 -14.32 -18.67 -9.20
CA PRO A 85 -15.15 -17.53 -9.63
C PRO A 85 -15.06 -16.32 -8.70
N GLU A 86 -14.68 -16.52 -7.42
CA GLU A 86 -14.74 -15.52 -6.35
C GLU A 86 -13.90 -14.26 -6.64
N PRO A 87 -12.66 -14.34 -7.18
CA PRO A 87 -11.89 -13.15 -7.51
C PRO A 87 -12.62 -12.23 -8.51
N ARG A 88 -13.20 -12.79 -9.57
CA ARG A 88 -13.95 -12.01 -10.59
C ARG A 88 -15.28 -11.50 -10.05
N GLN A 89 -15.97 -12.29 -9.23
CA GLN A 89 -17.17 -11.84 -8.53
C GLN A 89 -16.87 -10.70 -7.54
N ALA A 90 -15.70 -10.75 -6.87
CA ALA A 90 -15.25 -9.68 -5.99
C ALA A 90 -14.97 -8.40 -6.79
N ILE A 91 -14.23 -8.47 -7.91
CA ILE A 91 -13.97 -7.31 -8.78
C ILE A 91 -15.27 -6.59 -9.15
N ALA A 92 -16.33 -7.34 -9.47
CA ALA A 92 -17.62 -6.78 -9.88
C ALA A 92 -18.34 -5.97 -8.76
N LYS A 93 -17.91 -6.08 -7.49
CA LYS A 93 -18.51 -5.31 -6.38
C LYS A 93 -18.05 -3.83 -6.34
N GLY A 94 -17.11 -3.45 -7.21
CA GLY A 94 -16.59 -2.10 -7.33
C GLY A 94 -15.57 -1.75 -6.24
N TYR A 95 -14.36 -1.40 -6.65
CA TYR A 95 -13.24 -0.98 -5.80
C TYR A 95 -12.54 0.21 -6.44
N ASP A 96 -11.79 0.98 -5.64
CA ASP A 96 -10.94 2.05 -6.17
C ASP A 96 -9.64 1.49 -6.74
N ALA A 97 -9.12 0.41 -6.11
CA ALA A 97 -7.95 -0.30 -6.59
C ALA A 97 -8.07 -1.81 -6.36
N VAL A 98 -7.43 -2.60 -7.22
CA VAL A 98 -7.28 -4.05 -7.06
C VAL A 98 -5.81 -4.41 -7.15
N VAL A 99 -5.28 -5.02 -6.11
CA VAL A 99 -3.91 -5.53 -6.03
C VAL A 99 -3.90 -6.99 -6.46
N LEU A 100 -3.16 -7.28 -7.53
CA LEU A 100 -2.95 -8.62 -8.05
C LEU A 100 -1.56 -9.11 -7.63
N GLN A 101 -1.49 -10.19 -6.87
CA GLN A 101 -0.23 -10.85 -6.53
C GLN A 101 -0.10 -12.14 -7.32
N GLU A 102 1.02 -12.27 -8.03
CA GLU A 102 1.41 -13.52 -8.70
C GLU A 102 2.50 -14.22 -7.90
N ASP A 103 2.49 -15.52 -7.98
CA ASP A 103 3.49 -16.42 -7.42
C ASP A 103 4.47 -16.85 -8.52
N LEU A 104 5.26 -15.92 -9.00
CA LEU A 104 6.13 -16.16 -10.15
C LEU A 104 7.17 -17.27 -9.93
N PRO A 105 7.72 -17.50 -8.71
CA PRO A 105 8.55 -18.67 -8.44
C PRO A 105 7.86 -20.01 -8.65
N GLU A 106 6.54 -20.10 -8.52
CA GLU A 106 5.77 -21.34 -8.67
C GLU A 106 5.04 -21.44 -10.03
N THR A 107 5.16 -20.43 -10.90
CA THR A 107 4.52 -20.40 -12.22
C THR A 107 5.50 -19.94 -13.32
N THR A 108 5.00 -19.65 -14.51
CA THR A 108 5.82 -19.17 -15.62
C THR A 108 5.58 -17.70 -15.93
N VAL A 109 6.58 -17.02 -16.49
CA VAL A 109 6.43 -15.63 -16.96
C VAL A 109 5.33 -15.51 -18.02
N ALA A 110 5.15 -16.55 -18.85
CA ALA A 110 4.11 -16.57 -19.87
C ALA A 110 2.70 -16.62 -19.26
N ASP A 111 2.47 -17.51 -18.31
CA ASP A 111 1.19 -17.59 -17.58
C ASP A 111 0.93 -16.30 -16.78
N PHE A 112 1.94 -15.78 -16.07
CA PHE A 112 1.82 -14.49 -15.38
C PHE A 112 1.33 -13.38 -16.31
N ARG A 113 1.99 -13.16 -17.46
CA ARG A 113 1.61 -12.09 -18.39
C ARG A 113 0.20 -12.27 -18.96
N GLU A 114 -0.16 -13.49 -19.31
CA GLU A 114 -1.48 -13.81 -19.87
C GLU A 114 -2.59 -13.55 -18.84
N TYR A 115 -2.45 -14.09 -17.62
CA TYR A 115 -3.52 -13.98 -16.62
C TYR A 115 -3.55 -12.63 -15.92
N ALA A 116 -2.41 -11.94 -15.77
CA ALA A 116 -2.39 -10.55 -15.36
C ALA A 116 -3.17 -9.68 -16.37
N ARG A 117 -2.98 -9.86 -17.67
CA ARG A 117 -3.73 -9.14 -18.71
C ARG A 117 -5.24 -9.37 -18.59
N ARG A 118 -5.67 -10.60 -18.38
CA ARG A 118 -7.09 -10.95 -18.22
C ARG A 118 -7.71 -10.25 -17.01
N PHE A 119 -7.08 -10.38 -15.86
CA PHE A 119 -7.54 -9.72 -14.63
C PHE A 119 -7.55 -8.19 -14.76
N VAL A 120 -6.49 -7.59 -15.30
CA VAL A 120 -6.41 -6.15 -15.55
C VAL A 120 -7.55 -5.67 -16.45
N GLY A 121 -7.91 -6.46 -17.46
CA GLY A 121 -9.07 -6.19 -18.33
C GLY A 121 -10.38 -6.10 -17.54
N ASP A 122 -10.65 -7.06 -16.67
CA ASP A 122 -11.88 -7.10 -15.87
C ASP A 122 -11.88 -6.02 -14.77
N ILE A 123 -10.73 -5.76 -14.14
CA ILE A 123 -10.57 -4.68 -13.16
C ILE A 123 -10.88 -3.32 -13.80
N ARG A 124 -10.35 -3.04 -14.99
CA ARG A 124 -10.63 -1.78 -15.70
C ARG A 124 -12.09 -1.64 -16.10
N LYS A 125 -12.74 -2.72 -16.53
CA LYS A 125 -14.17 -2.72 -16.82
C LYS A 125 -15.03 -2.37 -15.59
N SER A 126 -14.57 -2.74 -14.39
CA SER A 126 -15.25 -2.36 -13.13
C SER A 126 -14.99 -0.92 -12.69
N GLY A 127 -14.11 -0.18 -13.39
CA GLY A 127 -13.70 1.18 -13.04
C GLY A 127 -12.57 1.25 -12.01
N ALA A 128 -12.06 0.11 -11.53
CA ALA A 128 -10.97 0.06 -10.55
C ALA A 128 -9.59 0.23 -11.21
N ARG A 129 -8.62 0.72 -10.42
CA ARG A 129 -7.21 0.80 -10.81
C ARG A 129 -6.49 -0.50 -10.48
N PRO A 130 -5.92 -1.22 -11.46
CA PRO A 130 -5.10 -2.39 -11.19
C PRO A 130 -3.71 -2.02 -10.69
N VAL A 131 -3.17 -2.82 -9.77
CA VAL A 131 -1.80 -2.73 -9.26
C VAL A 131 -1.23 -4.15 -9.22
N LEU A 132 -0.05 -4.37 -9.80
CA LEU A 132 0.67 -5.64 -9.68
C LEU A 132 1.53 -5.64 -8.44
N LEU A 133 1.41 -6.65 -7.58
CA LEU A 133 2.32 -6.86 -6.46
C LEU A 133 3.43 -7.80 -6.90
N MET A 134 4.64 -7.28 -6.97
CA MET A 134 5.87 -8.05 -7.23
C MET A 134 6.30 -8.72 -5.93
N ALA A 135 6.08 -10.03 -5.79
CA ALA A 135 6.59 -10.82 -4.69
C ALA A 135 8.11 -11.01 -4.79
N TRP A 136 8.70 -11.75 -3.88
CA TRP A 136 10.13 -12.00 -3.74
C TRP A 136 10.51 -13.37 -4.29
N ALA A 137 11.80 -13.58 -4.57
CA ALA A 137 12.32 -14.89 -4.93
C ALA A 137 12.39 -15.79 -3.67
N TYR A 138 12.00 -17.04 -3.81
CA TYR A 138 12.09 -18.01 -2.73
C TYR A 138 13.53 -18.48 -2.54
N GLN A 139 13.98 -18.54 -1.31
CA GLN A 139 15.30 -19.05 -1.02
C GLN A 139 15.43 -20.56 -1.28
N ARG A 140 14.32 -21.31 -1.18
CA ARG A 140 14.29 -22.75 -1.47
C ARG A 140 14.22 -23.10 -2.95
N LEU A 141 13.81 -22.16 -3.81
CA LEU A 141 13.68 -22.36 -5.26
C LEU A 141 14.72 -21.49 -5.97
N GLY A 142 15.76 -22.09 -6.47
CA GLY A 142 16.87 -21.38 -7.10
C GLY A 142 16.77 -21.15 -8.61
N TRP A 143 15.63 -21.48 -9.24
CA TRP A 143 15.52 -21.44 -10.69
C TRP A 143 15.16 -20.07 -11.27
N ILE A 144 14.63 -19.15 -10.46
CA ILE A 144 14.33 -17.78 -10.86
C ILE A 144 14.94 -16.79 -9.88
N SER A 145 15.67 -15.82 -10.41
CA SER A 145 16.27 -14.75 -9.61
C SER A 145 15.31 -13.59 -9.39
N MET A 146 15.56 -12.78 -8.35
CA MET A 146 14.79 -11.55 -8.14
C MET A 146 14.88 -10.57 -9.32
N ALA A 147 16.02 -10.52 -10.02
CA ALA A 147 16.18 -9.71 -11.22
C ALA A 147 15.20 -10.14 -12.32
N GLN A 148 15.08 -11.46 -12.57
CA GLN A 148 14.12 -11.99 -13.56
C GLN A 148 12.66 -11.73 -13.16
N ILE A 149 12.33 -11.83 -11.87
CA ILE A 149 11.00 -11.47 -11.35
C ILE A 149 10.73 -9.97 -11.58
N ALA A 150 11.71 -9.12 -11.29
CA ALA A 150 11.59 -7.68 -11.47
C ALA A 150 11.42 -7.29 -12.94
N ASP A 151 12.17 -7.92 -13.85
CA ASP A 151 12.07 -7.70 -15.29
C ASP A 151 10.70 -8.14 -15.82
N ALA A 152 10.20 -9.30 -15.38
CA ALA A 152 8.87 -9.78 -15.76
C ALA A 152 7.75 -8.83 -15.33
N HIS A 153 7.81 -8.33 -14.08
CA HIS A 153 6.82 -7.38 -13.56
C HIS A 153 6.94 -6.01 -14.24
N ARG A 154 8.16 -5.55 -14.53
CA ARG A 154 8.37 -4.30 -15.27
C ARG A 154 7.75 -4.40 -16.67
N ALA A 155 8.08 -5.45 -17.41
CA ALA A 155 7.54 -5.65 -18.74
C ALA A 155 6.00 -5.75 -18.74
N ALA A 156 5.40 -6.46 -17.77
CA ALA A 156 3.96 -6.54 -17.62
C ALA A 156 3.34 -5.18 -17.22
N GLY A 157 3.99 -4.44 -16.32
CA GLY A 157 3.55 -3.10 -15.91
C GLY A 157 3.53 -2.11 -17.07
N GLU A 158 4.59 -2.09 -17.88
CA GLU A 158 4.72 -1.26 -19.09
C GLU A 158 3.70 -1.66 -20.17
N GLU A 159 3.63 -2.96 -20.50
CA GLU A 159 2.69 -3.49 -21.50
C GLU A 159 1.23 -3.18 -21.14
N LEU A 160 0.89 -3.35 -19.88
CA LEU A 160 -0.49 -3.16 -19.40
C LEU A 160 -0.78 -1.73 -18.95
N GLY A 161 0.22 -0.86 -18.82
CA GLY A 161 0.08 0.51 -18.31
C GLY A 161 -0.46 0.51 -16.87
N VAL A 162 0.10 -0.32 -15.99
CA VAL A 162 -0.32 -0.47 -14.59
C VAL A 162 0.83 -0.26 -13.62
N ASP A 163 0.50 0.24 -12.43
CA ASP A 163 1.49 0.36 -11.36
C ASP A 163 1.96 -1.01 -10.86
N VAL A 164 3.25 -1.08 -10.51
CA VAL A 164 3.85 -2.25 -9.84
C VAL A 164 4.28 -1.84 -8.44
N ALA A 165 3.86 -2.60 -7.43
CA ALA A 165 4.34 -2.50 -6.06
C ALA A 165 5.61 -3.38 -5.93
N PRO A 166 6.83 -2.82 -5.89
CA PRO A 166 8.07 -3.57 -6.02
C PRO A 166 8.52 -4.20 -4.69
N VAL A 167 7.66 -5.04 -4.09
CA VAL A 167 7.90 -5.62 -2.77
C VAL A 167 9.19 -6.44 -2.75
N GLY A 168 9.43 -7.29 -3.76
CA GLY A 168 10.62 -8.13 -3.84
C GLY A 168 11.93 -7.32 -3.89
N LEU A 169 11.93 -6.16 -4.56
CA LEU A 169 13.11 -5.26 -4.58
C LEU A 169 13.35 -4.57 -3.23
N ALA A 170 12.26 -4.18 -2.54
CA ALA A 170 12.37 -3.68 -1.17
C ALA A 170 12.89 -4.77 -0.22
N TRP A 171 12.50 -6.01 -0.45
CA TRP A 171 12.97 -7.19 0.28
C TRP A 171 14.48 -7.41 0.14
N GLU A 172 15.00 -7.45 -1.10
CA GLU A 172 16.44 -7.54 -1.34
C GLU A 172 17.22 -6.39 -0.68
N ARG A 173 16.67 -5.19 -0.73
CA ARG A 173 17.28 -4.03 -0.07
C ARG A 173 17.41 -4.25 1.43
N VAL A 174 16.33 -4.62 2.12
CA VAL A 174 16.34 -4.86 3.56
C VAL A 174 17.25 -6.04 3.91
N ALA A 175 17.19 -7.14 3.18
CA ALA A 175 18.04 -8.30 3.42
C ALA A 175 19.55 -7.97 3.33
N ARG A 176 19.92 -7.04 2.45
CA ARG A 176 21.29 -6.55 2.30
C ARG A 176 21.70 -5.55 3.39
N GLU A 177 20.83 -4.58 3.70
CA GLU A 177 21.12 -3.45 4.57
C GLU A 177 20.89 -3.76 6.06
N ARG A 178 19.97 -4.71 6.33
CA ARG A 178 19.57 -5.12 7.69
C ARG A 178 19.36 -6.65 7.75
N PRO A 179 20.43 -7.43 7.60
CA PRO A 179 20.36 -8.90 7.65
C PRO A 179 19.90 -9.44 9.01
N ASP A 180 19.89 -8.60 10.05
CA ASP A 180 19.33 -8.89 11.36
C ASP A 180 17.79 -8.94 11.38
N LEU A 181 17.13 -8.38 10.36
CA LEU A 181 15.68 -8.42 10.22
C LEU A 181 15.27 -9.58 9.28
N ASP A 182 15.01 -10.75 9.86
CA ASP A 182 14.57 -11.89 9.04
C ASP A 182 13.14 -11.65 8.53
N LEU A 183 13.02 -11.43 7.22
CA LEU A 183 11.75 -11.14 6.54
C LEU A 183 10.93 -12.40 6.25
N LEU A 184 11.53 -13.59 6.39
CA LEU A 184 10.90 -14.88 6.13
C LEU A 184 10.68 -15.65 7.43
N ILE A 185 9.69 -16.52 7.44
CA ILE A 185 9.56 -17.54 8.48
C ILE A 185 10.46 -18.74 8.18
N GLN A 186 10.40 -19.77 9.03
CA GLN A 186 11.31 -20.91 8.96
C GLN A 186 11.31 -21.67 7.63
N ASP A 187 10.19 -21.66 6.90
CA ASP A 187 10.06 -22.33 5.59
C ASP A 187 10.83 -21.63 4.45
N ARG A 188 11.38 -20.46 4.70
CA ARG A 188 12.13 -19.62 3.74
C ARG A 188 11.34 -19.23 2.48
N GLU A 189 10.03 -19.15 2.61
CA GLU A 189 9.09 -18.78 1.56
C GLU A 189 8.10 -17.73 2.05
N HIS A 190 7.38 -18.01 3.13
CA HIS A 190 6.35 -17.13 3.64
C HIS A 190 6.91 -15.97 4.47
N PRO A 191 6.22 -14.82 4.45
CA PRO A 191 6.69 -13.64 5.15
C PRO A 191 6.60 -13.80 6.66
N SER A 192 7.61 -13.34 7.37
CA SER A 192 7.53 -13.02 8.78
C SER A 192 6.66 -11.76 8.99
N LEU A 193 6.45 -11.37 10.25
CA LEU A 193 5.75 -10.11 10.53
C LEU A 193 6.50 -8.89 9.98
N TYR A 194 7.85 -8.90 10.01
CA TYR A 194 8.67 -7.87 9.35
C TYR A 194 8.43 -7.83 7.84
N GLY A 195 8.38 -9.01 7.19
CA GLY A 195 8.14 -9.13 5.76
C GLY A 195 6.76 -8.63 5.36
N THR A 196 5.71 -9.05 6.07
CA THR A 196 4.34 -8.57 5.81
C THR A 196 4.22 -7.06 6.01
N TYR A 197 4.86 -6.51 7.05
CA TYR A 197 4.84 -5.07 7.30
C TYR A 197 5.59 -4.29 6.22
N LEU A 198 6.75 -4.78 5.77
CA LEU A 198 7.47 -4.20 4.62
C LEU A 198 6.60 -4.20 3.36
N ALA A 199 5.98 -5.35 3.04
CA ALA A 199 5.09 -5.47 1.89
C ALA A 199 3.91 -4.49 1.96
N THR A 200 3.31 -4.35 3.15
CA THR A 200 2.25 -3.36 3.41
C THR A 200 2.71 -1.94 3.11
N ALA A 201 3.89 -1.56 3.61
CA ALA A 201 4.45 -0.23 3.41
C ALA A 201 4.74 0.07 1.92
N VAL A 202 5.21 -0.93 1.15
CA VAL A 202 5.42 -0.82 -0.30
C VAL A 202 4.09 -0.66 -1.04
N VAL A 203 3.08 -1.46 -0.69
CA VAL A 203 1.73 -1.36 -1.29
C VAL A 203 1.11 -0.01 -0.99
N TYR A 204 1.21 0.47 0.26
CA TYR A 204 0.75 1.80 0.67
C TYR A 204 1.41 2.89 -0.19
N ALA A 205 2.75 2.89 -0.26
CA ALA A 205 3.51 3.87 -1.03
C ALA A 205 3.16 3.85 -2.52
N THR A 206 2.88 2.66 -3.08
CA THR A 206 2.51 2.50 -4.50
C THR A 206 1.10 3.02 -4.78
N ILE A 207 0.13 2.61 -3.97
CA ILE A 207 -1.28 2.97 -4.19
C ILE A 207 -1.51 4.47 -3.99
N PHE A 208 -0.96 5.04 -2.92
CA PHE A 208 -1.26 6.42 -2.53
C PHE A 208 -0.23 7.45 -2.99
N ASN A 209 0.89 7.01 -3.57
CA ASN A 209 2.03 7.86 -3.87
C ASN A 209 2.42 8.74 -2.67
N ALA A 210 2.42 8.16 -1.48
CA ALA A 210 2.66 8.82 -0.21
C ALA A 210 3.67 8.03 0.62
N SER A 211 4.47 8.72 1.41
CA SER A 211 5.47 8.09 2.27
C SER A 211 4.82 7.33 3.42
N PRO A 212 5.08 6.02 3.58
CA PRO A 212 4.61 5.27 4.74
C PRO A 212 5.32 5.65 6.04
N VAL A 213 6.42 6.42 5.96
CA VAL A 213 7.19 6.88 7.14
C VAL A 213 6.33 7.76 8.06
N GLU A 214 5.38 8.49 7.49
CA GLU A 214 4.48 9.37 8.21
C GLU A 214 3.35 8.65 8.96
N SER A 215 3.21 7.33 8.79
CA SER A 215 2.29 6.53 9.58
C SER A 215 2.92 6.15 10.92
N SER A 216 2.18 6.34 12.00
CA SER A 216 2.61 5.91 13.35
C SER A 216 2.28 4.43 13.64
N TYR A 217 1.60 3.74 12.73
CA TYR A 217 1.25 2.34 12.91
C TYR A 217 2.49 1.44 12.94
N VAL A 218 2.57 0.63 13.98
CA VAL A 218 3.54 -0.46 14.13
C VAL A 218 2.79 -1.70 14.63
N PRO A 219 2.89 -2.85 13.94
CA PRO A 219 2.29 -4.09 14.44
C PRO A 219 2.87 -4.49 15.80
N ALA A 220 2.02 -5.07 16.66
CA ALA A 220 2.51 -5.68 17.89
C ALA A 220 3.58 -6.74 17.56
N GLY A 221 4.71 -6.70 18.24
CA GLY A 221 5.84 -7.59 17.98
C GLY A 221 6.96 -7.00 17.09
N ILE A 222 6.76 -5.83 16.48
CA ILE A 222 7.84 -5.10 15.81
C ILE A 222 8.28 -3.92 16.69
N PRO A 223 9.59 -3.82 17.07
CA PRO A 223 10.08 -2.61 17.73
C PRO A 223 10.03 -1.37 16.82
N ALA A 224 9.93 -0.18 17.40
CA ALA A 224 9.76 1.08 16.66
C ALA A 224 10.90 1.35 15.65
N ALA A 225 12.15 1.11 16.05
CA ALA A 225 13.31 1.37 15.18
C ALA A 225 13.35 0.45 13.94
N PRO A 226 13.19 -0.89 14.03
CA PRO A 226 12.98 -1.73 12.87
C PRO A 226 11.79 -1.30 11.99
N ALA A 227 10.65 -0.94 12.59
CA ALA A 227 9.49 -0.51 11.83
C ALA A 227 9.78 0.74 10.97
N GLU A 228 10.50 1.72 11.50
CA GLU A 228 10.92 2.91 10.75
C GLU A 228 11.84 2.54 9.58
N VAL A 229 12.81 1.66 9.80
CA VAL A 229 13.70 1.17 8.74
C VAL A 229 12.89 0.52 7.61
N LEU A 230 11.93 -0.33 7.93
CA LEU A 230 11.08 -0.99 6.93
C LEU A 230 10.25 0.00 6.12
N ARG A 231 9.62 0.99 6.78
CA ARG A 231 8.85 2.02 6.08
C ARG A 231 9.72 2.87 5.14
N ARG A 232 10.94 3.24 5.59
CA ARG A 232 11.88 4.00 4.78
C ARG A 232 12.37 3.19 3.57
N ALA A 233 12.77 1.93 3.79
CA ALA A 233 13.16 1.03 2.71
C ALA A 233 12.05 0.84 1.68
N ALA A 234 10.80 0.73 2.12
CA ALA A 234 9.64 0.64 1.23
C ALA A 234 9.50 1.89 0.35
N TRP A 235 9.52 3.07 0.96
CA TRP A 235 9.43 4.34 0.23
C TRP A 235 10.54 4.50 -0.81
N ASP A 236 11.79 4.30 -0.38
CA ASP A 236 12.96 4.43 -1.25
C ASP A 236 12.92 3.47 -2.44
N SER A 237 12.44 2.22 -2.19
CA SER A 237 12.33 1.21 -3.25
C SER A 237 11.26 1.57 -4.28
N VAL A 238 10.10 2.08 -3.84
CA VAL A 238 9.04 2.56 -4.74
C VAL A 238 9.54 3.75 -5.56
N GLN A 239 10.21 4.73 -4.93
CA GLN A 239 10.76 5.88 -5.64
C GLN A 239 11.85 5.48 -6.64
N ALA A 240 12.73 4.55 -6.28
CA ALA A 240 13.77 4.04 -7.18
C ALA A 240 13.17 3.26 -8.36
N TYR A 241 12.11 2.48 -8.14
CA TYR A 241 11.44 1.73 -9.19
C TYR A 241 10.76 2.64 -10.23
N ARG A 242 10.12 3.72 -9.80
CA ARG A 242 9.43 4.69 -10.66
C ARG A 242 10.36 5.54 -11.53
N ARG A 243 11.62 5.70 -11.13
CA ARG A 243 12.61 6.48 -11.89
C ARG A 243 13.29 5.71 -13.01
N ARG A 244 13.11 4.42 -13.07
CA ARG A 244 13.70 3.55 -14.11
C ARG A 244 12.74 3.34 -15.26
#